data_3c32d962827341d7de91ae27219e0010
#
_entry.id   3c32d962827341d7de91ae27219e0010
#
_cell.length_a   1.000
_cell.length_b   1.000
_cell.length_c   1.000
_cell.angle_alpha   90.00
_cell.angle_beta   90.00
_cell.angle_gamma   90.00
#
_symmetry.space_group_name_H-M   'P 1'
#
loop_
_entity.id
_entity.type
_entity.pdbx_description
1 polymer ?
#
loop_
_entity_poly.entity_id
_entity_poly.type
_entity_poly.pdbx_seq_one_letter_code
_entity_poly.pdbx_strand_id
1 'polypeptide(L)'
;MTQVTIKNEDGIWGIHISGHAENPYPETQGNLLCASVSILAYTLMQTIRDLEEDGGLKRYSEVCKDGEVQVIAEPEYWSESQLEAKIEVIKTGYELLERQFPGMIRVGGEMKNKTV
;
A
#
# COMPACT_ATOMS: atom_id res chain seq x y z
N MET A 1 -2.28 -4.80 -15.55
CA MET A 1 -2.70 -3.64 -14.75
C MET A 1 -2.26 -3.82 -13.31
N THR A 2 -1.74 -2.79 -12.70
CA THR A 2 -1.39 -2.81 -11.28
C THR A 2 -2.63 -2.60 -10.45
N GLN A 3 -2.78 -3.41 -9.40
CA GLN A 3 -3.89 -3.25 -8.46
C GLN A 3 -3.35 -3.03 -7.06
N VAL A 4 -3.90 -2.03 -6.39
CA VAL A 4 -3.55 -1.70 -5.01
C VAL A 4 -4.82 -1.84 -4.17
N THR A 5 -4.78 -2.71 -3.19
CA THR A 5 -5.92 -2.94 -2.29
C THR A 5 -5.48 -2.65 -0.86
N ILE A 6 -6.22 -1.79 -0.19
CA ILE A 6 -5.96 -1.42 1.20
C ILE A 6 -7.23 -1.67 1.99
N LYS A 7 -7.16 -2.55 2.98
CA LYS A 7 -8.31 -2.93 3.80
C LYS A 7 -7.96 -2.83 5.27
N ASN A 8 -8.94 -2.44 6.06
CA ASN A 8 -8.87 -2.54 7.51
C ASN A 8 -10.05 -3.40 7.97
N GLU A 9 -9.76 -4.55 8.52
CA GLU A 9 -10.77 -5.44 9.09
C GLU A 9 -10.50 -5.60 10.59
N ASP A 10 -11.36 -5.01 11.38
CA ASP A 10 -11.29 -5.10 12.84
C ASP A 10 -9.93 -4.65 13.41
N GLY A 11 -9.38 -3.60 12.81
CA GLY A 11 -8.11 -3.04 13.27
C GLY A 11 -6.88 -3.67 12.64
N ILE A 12 -7.06 -4.66 11.79
CA ILE A 12 -5.95 -5.31 11.09
C ILE A 12 -5.88 -4.76 9.67
N TRP A 13 -4.76 -4.17 9.33
CA TRP A 13 -4.54 -3.63 8.00
C TRP A 13 -3.98 -4.69 7.07
N GLY A 14 -4.59 -4.83 5.90
CA GLY A 14 -4.08 -5.65 4.82
C GLY A 14 -3.84 -4.79 3.60
N ILE A 15 -2.64 -4.82 3.07
CA ILE A 15 -2.25 -4.03 1.91
C ILE A 15 -1.69 -4.99 0.87
N HIS A 16 -2.26 -4.96 -0.32
CA HIS A 16 -1.84 -5.85 -1.39
C HIS A 16 -1.62 -5.02 -2.66
N ILE A 17 -0.42 -5.12 -3.19
CA ILE A 17 -0.03 -4.44 -4.43
C ILE A 17 0.41 -5.53 -5.39
N SER A 18 -0.29 -5.67 -6.51
CA SER A 18 -0.04 -6.76 -7.43
C SER A 18 -0.13 -6.33 -8.88
N GLY A 19 0.53 -7.09 -9.72
CA GLY A 19 0.51 -6.90 -11.16
C GLY A 19 1.62 -5.98 -11.63
N HIS A 20 1.95 -6.16 -12.91
CA HIS A 20 2.85 -5.24 -13.59
C HIS A 20 2.02 -4.25 -14.36
N ALA A 21 2.44 -3.01 -14.40
CA ALA A 21 1.83 -2.03 -15.27
C ALA A 21 2.11 -2.46 -16.70
N GLU A 22 1.07 -2.95 -17.37
CA GLU A 22 1.16 -3.19 -18.81
C GLU A 22 1.43 -1.86 -19.47
N ASN A 23 2.48 -1.83 -20.23
CA ASN A 23 2.98 -0.58 -20.73
C ASN A 23 2.72 -0.46 -22.23
N PRO A 24 1.62 0.21 -22.64
CA PRO A 24 1.42 0.51 -24.06
C PRO A 24 2.44 1.52 -24.59
N TYR A 25 3.18 2.17 -23.71
CA TYR A 25 4.22 3.14 -24.06
C TYR A 25 5.53 2.73 -23.41
N PRO A 26 6.20 1.70 -23.95
CA PRO A 26 7.28 1.01 -23.24
C PRO A 26 8.46 1.86 -22.81
N GLU A 27 8.68 2.99 -23.43
CA GLU A 27 9.93 3.71 -23.22
C GLU A 27 9.84 4.86 -22.21
N THR A 28 8.63 5.25 -21.79
CA THR A 28 8.49 6.42 -20.94
C THR A 28 7.50 6.22 -19.80
N GLN A 29 6.19 6.18 -20.13
CA GLN A 29 5.16 6.27 -19.08
C GLN A 29 5.05 5.02 -18.22
N GLY A 30 5.22 3.84 -18.82
CA GLY A 30 5.14 2.60 -18.07
C GLY A 30 6.27 2.44 -17.09
N ASN A 31 7.49 2.82 -17.47
CA ASN A 31 8.64 2.77 -16.57
C ASN A 31 8.49 3.76 -15.41
N LEU A 32 7.95 4.93 -15.71
CA LEU A 32 7.69 5.92 -14.67
C LEU A 32 6.64 5.42 -13.69
N LEU A 33 5.57 4.82 -14.18
CA LEU A 33 4.53 4.27 -13.33
C LEU A 33 5.08 3.13 -12.46
N CYS A 34 5.82 2.19 -13.05
CA CYS A 34 6.41 1.08 -12.30
C CYS A 34 7.35 1.57 -11.20
N ALA A 35 8.20 2.54 -11.51
CA ALA A 35 9.10 3.12 -10.54
C ALA A 35 8.33 3.81 -9.40
N SER A 36 7.27 4.53 -9.75
CA SER A 36 6.44 5.22 -8.77
C SER A 36 5.70 4.25 -7.87
N VAL A 37 5.12 3.20 -8.43
CA VAL A 37 4.43 2.16 -7.67
C VAL A 37 5.43 1.50 -6.71
N SER A 38 6.62 1.19 -7.17
CA SER A 38 7.64 0.54 -6.36
C SER A 38 8.13 1.41 -5.22
N ILE A 39 8.40 2.69 -5.47
CA ILE A 39 8.89 3.55 -4.39
C ILE A 39 7.84 3.76 -3.31
N LEU A 40 6.57 3.85 -3.68
CA LEU A 40 5.50 3.95 -2.69
C LEU A 40 5.39 2.65 -1.88
N ALA A 41 5.53 1.50 -2.53
CA ALA A 41 5.49 0.21 -1.83
C ALA A 41 6.66 0.08 -0.85
N TYR A 42 7.86 0.42 -1.27
CA TYR A 42 9.03 0.36 -0.40
C TYR A 42 8.94 1.36 0.75
N THR A 43 8.41 2.55 0.49
CA THR A 43 8.19 3.55 1.52
C THR A 43 7.22 3.04 2.57
N LEU A 44 6.13 2.43 2.12
CA LEU A 44 5.16 1.83 3.04
C LEU A 44 5.80 0.73 3.88
N MET A 45 6.50 -0.20 3.25
CA MET A 45 7.13 -1.30 3.96
C MET A 45 8.14 -0.80 4.98
N GLN A 46 8.99 0.14 4.61
CA GLN A 46 9.99 0.69 5.52
C GLN A 46 9.32 1.40 6.70
N THR A 47 8.27 2.16 6.43
CA THR A 47 7.53 2.89 7.44
C THR A 47 6.91 1.94 8.47
N ILE A 48 6.34 0.83 7.98
CA ILE A 48 5.73 -0.18 8.87
C ILE A 48 6.81 -0.94 9.64
N ARG A 49 7.93 -1.26 8.99
CA ARG A 49 9.06 -1.89 9.68
C ARG A 49 9.60 -1.03 10.81
N ASP A 50 9.67 0.27 10.59
CA ASP A 50 10.13 1.20 11.63
C ASP A 50 9.18 1.17 12.83
N LEU A 51 7.89 1.09 12.58
CA LEU A 51 6.90 0.99 13.65
C LEU A 51 6.99 -0.36 14.38
N GLU A 52 7.26 -1.44 13.65
CA GLU A 52 7.51 -2.74 14.24
C GLU A 52 8.72 -2.71 15.17
N GLU A 53 9.79 -2.07 14.73
CA GLU A 53 11.01 -1.93 15.52
C GLU A 53 10.75 -1.17 16.82
N ASP A 54 9.85 -0.21 16.78
CA ASP A 54 9.46 0.57 17.95
C ASP A 54 8.49 -0.16 18.87
N GLY A 55 8.12 -1.38 18.53
CA GLY A 55 7.18 -2.17 19.33
C GLY A 55 5.73 -1.79 19.11
N GLY A 56 5.43 -1.07 18.02
CA GLY A 56 4.09 -0.56 17.78
C GLY A 56 3.12 -1.53 17.12
N LEU A 57 3.54 -2.73 16.80
CA LEU A 57 2.68 -3.70 16.12
C LEU A 57 2.50 -4.97 16.95
N LYS A 58 1.26 -5.42 17.06
CA LYS A 58 0.92 -6.73 17.63
C LYS A 58 1.18 -7.85 16.65
N ARG A 59 1.00 -7.55 15.36
CA ARG A 59 1.16 -8.52 14.29
C ARG A 59 1.75 -7.81 13.09
N TYR A 60 2.69 -8.47 12.45
CA TYR A 60 3.30 -7.96 11.25
C TYR A 60 3.75 -9.12 10.39
N SER A 61 3.41 -9.06 9.11
CA SER A 61 3.98 -9.93 8.11
C SER A 61 4.08 -9.21 6.79
N GLU A 62 5.10 -9.55 6.02
CA GLU A 62 5.23 -9.01 4.68
C GLU A 62 5.72 -10.07 3.73
N VAL A 63 5.22 -10.00 2.51
CA VAL A 63 5.71 -10.80 1.39
C VAL A 63 6.03 -9.83 0.28
N CYS A 64 7.24 -9.91 -0.23
CA CYS A 64 7.68 -9.09 -1.35
C CYS A 64 8.32 -9.99 -2.38
N LYS A 65 7.65 -10.14 -3.50
CA LYS A 65 8.14 -10.91 -4.65
C LYS A 65 8.00 -10.07 -5.89
N ASP A 66 8.58 -10.55 -6.98
CA ASP A 66 8.43 -9.89 -8.26
C ASP A 66 6.95 -9.76 -8.61
N GLY A 67 6.50 -8.54 -8.80
CA GLY A 67 5.11 -8.24 -9.16
C GLY A 67 4.10 -8.32 -8.03
N GLU A 68 4.54 -8.53 -6.78
CA GLU A 68 3.59 -8.65 -5.68
C GLU A 68 4.19 -8.22 -4.34
N VAL A 69 3.46 -7.38 -3.64
CA VAL A 69 3.75 -7.00 -2.25
C VAL A 69 2.49 -7.21 -1.43
N GLN A 70 2.63 -7.86 -0.30
CA GLN A 70 1.53 -8.04 0.65
C GLN A 70 2.02 -7.72 2.05
N VAL A 71 1.29 -6.87 2.75
CA VAL A 71 1.62 -6.48 4.12
C VAL A 71 0.40 -6.66 4.99
N ILE A 72 0.60 -7.28 6.14
CA ILE A 72 -0.43 -7.37 7.18
C ILE A 72 0.14 -6.74 8.43
N ALA A 73 -0.59 -5.80 9.02
CA ALA A 73 -0.14 -5.09 10.21
C ALA A 73 -1.30 -4.84 11.16
N GLU A 74 -1.11 -5.26 12.38
CA GLU A 74 -2.06 -4.97 13.46
C GLU A 74 -1.36 -4.10 14.49
N PRO A 75 -1.83 -2.86 14.73
CA PRO A 75 -1.15 -1.94 15.63
C PRO A 75 -1.48 -2.23 17.09
N GLU A 76 -0.52 -1.90 17.95
CA GLU A 76 -0.80 -1.69 19.36
C GLU A 76 -1.75 -0.48 19.47
N TYR A 77 -2.53 -0.41 20.55
CA TYR A 77 -3.51 0.66 20.68
C TYR A 77 -2.89 2.06 20.61
N TRP A 78 -1.68 2.22 21.12
CA TRP A 78 -1.02 3.53 21.13
C TRP A 78 -0.51 3.97 19.77
N SER A 79 -0.38 3.04 18.84
CA SER A 79 0.15 3.33 17.50
C SER A 79 -0.91 3.31 16.41
N GLU A 80 -2.17 3.06 16.75
CA GLU A 80 -3.25 2.99 15.75
C GLU A 80 -3.32 4.23 14.86
N SER A 81 -3.32 5.40 15.47
CA SER A 81 -3.40 6.66 14.71
C SER A 81 -2.19 6.88 13.83
N GLN A 82 -1.01 6.52 14.33
CA GLN A 82 0.22 6.67 13.57
C GLN A 82 0.20 5.78 12.32
N LEU A 83 -0.18 4.51 12.50
CA LEU A 83 -0.23 3.57 11.39
C LEU A 83 -1.25 4.00 10.35
N GLU A 84 -2.45 4.38 10.80
CA GLU A 84 -3.50 4.85 9.90
C GLU A 84 -3.04 6.06 9.09
N ALA A 85 -2.43 7.04 9.73
CA ALA A 85 -1.95 8.24 9.04
C ALA A 85 -0.90 7.91 7.98
N LYS A 86 0.02 6.99 8.30
CA LYS A 86 1.06 6.56 7.37
C LYS A 86 0.46 5.85 6.16
N ILE A 87 -0.49 4.98 6.39
CA ILE A 87 -1.16 4.25 5.30
C ILE A 87 -1.96 5.22 4.43
N GLU A 88 -2.63 6.19 5.04
CA GLU A 88 -3.41 7.19 4.30
C GLU A 88 -2.54 8.01 3.36
N VAL A 89 -1.34 8.39 3.77
CA VAL A 89 -0.41 9.13 2.92
C VAL A 89 -0.03 8.28 1.70
N ILE A 90 0.29 7.02 1.91
CA ILE A 90 0.67 6.11 0.81
C ILE A 90 -0.52 5.90 -0.13
N LYS A 91 -1.70 5.70 0.43
CA LYS A 91 -2.93 5.56 -0.37
C LYS A 91 -3.15 6.77 -1.25
N THR A 92 -2.96 7.97 -0.71
CA THR A 92 -3.07 9.20 -1.48
C THR A 92 -2.10 9.22 -2.65
N GLY A 93 -0.87 8.75 -2.43
CA GLY A 93 0.12 8.64 -3.50
C GLY A 93 -0.35 7.72 -4.63
N TYR A 94 -0.89 6.57 -4.29
CA TYR A 94 -1.43 5.65 -5.29
C TYR A 94 -2.64 6.24 -6.02
N GLU A 95 -3.51 6.95 -5.31
CA GLU A 95 -4.66 7.60 -5.94
C GLU A 95 -4.24 8.68 -6.93
N LEU A 96 -3.17 9.39 -6.64
CA LEU A 96 -2.60 10.35 -7.58
C LEU A 96 -2.08 9.65 -8.84
N LEU A 97 -1.44 8.50 -8.67
CA LEU A 97 -0.99 7.71 -9.81
C LEU A 97 -2.15 7.21 -10.66
N GLU A 98 -3.24 6.79 -10.02
CA GLU A 98 -4.44 6.35 -10.73
C GLU A 98 -5.01 7.46 -11.61
N ARG A 99 -4.97 8.70 -11.13
CA ARG A 99 -5.43 9.85 -11.91
C ARG A 99 -4.49 10.18 -13.06
N GLN A 100 -3.18 10.04 -12.84
CA GLN A 100 -2.19 10.36 -13.86
C GLN A 100 -2.06 9.28 -14.93
N PHE A 101 -2.33 8.04 -14.57
CA PHE A 101 -2.19 6.90 -15.46
C PHE A 101 -3.50 6.11 -15.53
N PRO A 102 -4.57 6.73 -16.06
CA PRO A 102 -5.89 6.09 -16.05
C PRO A 102 -5.88 4.77 -16.83
N GLY A 103 -6.50 3.75 -16.24
CA GLY A 103 -6.55 2.42 -16.83
C GLY A 103 -5.32 1.56 -16.60
N MET A 104 -4.25 2.11 -16.03
CA MET A 104 -3.00 1.37 -15.82
C MET A 104 -2.81 0.94 -14.38
N ILE A 105 -3.48 1.59 -13.46
CA ILE A 105 -3.45 1.26 -12.03
C ILE A 105 -4.85 1.46 -11.46
N ARG A 106 -5.24 0.58 -10.57
CA ARG A 106 -6.52 0.68 -9.86
C ARG A 106 -6.26 0.60 -8.36
N VAL A 107 -6.81 1.57 -7.65
CA VAL A 107 -6.74 1.62 -6.19
C VAL A 107 -8.11 1.33 -5.64
N GLY A 108 -8.19 0.36 -4.72
CA GLY A 108 -9.45 -0.03 -4.12
C GLY A 108 -9.25 -0.61 -2.74
N GLY A 109 -10.34 -1.13 -2.19
CA GLY A 109 -10.35 -1.74 -0.88
C GLY A 109 -11.38 -1.07 0.00
N GLU A 110 -11.85 -1.82 1.00
CA GLU A 110 -12.82 -1.31 1.96
C GLU A 110 -12.13 -1.02 3.28
N MET A 111 -12.32 0.20 3.74
CA MET A 111 -12.04 0.53 5.12
C MET A 111 -13.33 0.29 5.89
N LYS A 112 -13.45 -0.90 6.47
CA LYS A 112 -14.61 -1.19 7.30
C LYS A 112 -14.46 -0.47 8.62
N ASN A 113 -15.24 0.57 8.76
CA ASN A 113 -15.32 1.31 9.98
C ASN A 113 -16.18 0.52 10.97
N LYS A 114 -15.62 0.27 12.13
CA LYS A 114 -16.31 -0.42 13.21
C LYS A 114 -17.47 0.35 13.81
N THR A 115 -17.60 1.58 13.45
CA THR A 115 -18.50 2.49 14.12
C THR A 115 -19.87 2.58 13.49
N VAL A 116 -20.16 1.71 12.63
CA VAL A 116 -21.49 1.73 12.01
C VAL A 116 -22.40 0.76 12.68
#